data_ed81d9132aecb15221313c627c0f840d
#
_entry.id   ed81d9132aecb15221313c627c0f840d
#
_cell.length_a   1.000
_cell.length_b   1.000
_cell.length_c   1.000
_cell.angle_alpha   90.00
_cell.angle_beta   90.00
_cell.angle_gamma   90.00
#
_symmetry.space_group_name_H-M   'P 1'
#
loop_
_entity.id
_entity.type
_entity.pdbx_description
1 polymer ?
#
loop_
_entity_poly.entity_id
_entity_poly.type
_entity_poly.pdbx_seq_one_letter_code
_entity_poly.pdbx_strand_id
1 'polypeptide(L)' 'MGEPTPNQLAVRQKFADTYAAMAALTTQEKEAYQEAFRKQKKYKTLRGFIFSQLYKDNTNL' A
#
# COMPACT_ATOMS: atom_id res chain seq x y z
N MET A 1 -26.91 13.82 -2.18
CA MET A 1 -26.29 13.03 -1.80
C MET A 1 -25.09 12.92 -2.47
N GLY A 2 -24.18 12.79 -2.57
CA GLY A 2 -23.07 12.66 -3.36
C GLY A 2 -21.81 13.23 -2.85
N GLU A 3 -21.86 14.07 -1.87
CA GLU A 3 -20.64 14.65 -1.35
C GLU A 3 -19.95 13.66 -0.42
N PRO A 4 -18.67 13.32 -0.69
CA PRO A 4 -17.95 12.39 0.17
C PRO A 4 -17.73 13.01 1.55
N THR A 5 -17.77 12.17 2.56
CA THR A 5 -17.48 12.61 3.90
C THR A 5 -15.98 12.90 4.02
N PRO A 6 -15.55 13.70 5.01
CA PRO A 6 -14.12 13.93 5.21
C PRO A 6 -13.33 12.63 5.39
N ASN A 7 -13.94 11.63 6.02
CA ASN A 7 -13.27 10.35 6.19
C ASN A 7 -13.02 9.68 4.85
N GLN A 8 -13.99 9.75 3.96
CA GLN A 8 -13.83 9.14 2.63
C GLN A 8 -12.74 9.84 1.83
N LEU A 9 -12.66 11.16 1.93
CA LEU A 9 -11.62 11.90 1.25
C LEU A 9 -10.24 11.53 1.77
N ALA A 10 -10.12 11.37 3.08
CA ALA A 10 -8.85 10.99 3.67
C ALA A 10 -8.42 9.60 3.22
N VAL A 11 -9.39 8.68 3.13
CA VAL A 11 -9.10 7.32 2.68
C VAL A 11 -8.64 7.32 1.23
N ARG A 12 -9.31 8.09 0.39
CA ARG A 12 -8.93 8.18 -1.02
C ARG A 12 -7.52 8.72 -1.16
N GLN A 13 -7.20 9.75 -0.40
CA GLN A 13 -5.87 10.35 -0.45
C GLN A 13 -4.84 9.34 -0.02
N LYS A 14 -5.15 8.55 1.00
CA LYS A 14 -4.26 7.54 1.50
C LYS A 14 -4.00 6.46 0.45
N PHE A 15 -5.05 6.04 -0.25
CA PHE A 15 -4.89 5.07 -1.33
C PHE A 15 -4.01 5.62 -2.44
N ALA A 16 -4.26 6.86 -2.84
CA ALA A 16 -3.47 7.49 -3.90
C ALA A 16 -2.01 7.60 -3.49
N ASP A 17 -1.76 8.00 -2.25
CA ASP A 17 -0.40 8.11 -1.74
C ASP A 17 0.28 6.74 -1.72
N THR A 18 -0.45 5.71 -1.33
CA THR A 18 0.10 4.36 -1.28
C THR A 18 0.47 3.88 -2.67
N TYR A 19 -0.39 4.13 -3.66
CA TYR A 19 -0.08 3.74 -5.03
C TYR A 19 1.13 4.51 -5.57
N ALA A 20 1.22 5.78 -5.24
CA ALA A 20 2.37 6.57 -5.66
C ALA A 20 3.66 6.02 -5.03
N ALA A 21 3.59 5.62 -3.77
CA ALA A 21 4.74 5.04 -3.10
C ALA A 21 5.13 3.71 -3.75
N MET A 22 4.14 2.91 -4.13
CA MET A 22 4.43 1.66 -4.83
C MET A 22 5.17 1.91 -6.13
N ALA A 23 4.73 2.91 -6.88
CA ALA A 23 5.36 3.23 -8.16
C ALA A 23 6.77 3.79 -7.98
N ALA A 24 7.03 4.38 -6.83
CA ALA A 24 8.32 4.98 -6.55
C ALA A 24 9.32 4.00 -5.93
N LEU A 25 8.92 2.77 -5.69
CA LEU A 25 9.81 1.78 -5.09
C LEU A 25 10.99 1.49 -6.01
N THR A 26 12.16 1.40 -5.40
CA THR A 26 13.35 1.02 -6.14
C THR A 26 13.36 -0.50 -6.34
N THR A 27 14.26 -0.96 -7.22
CA THR A 27 14.40 -2.40 -7.45
C THR A 27 14.75 -3.12 -6.16
N GLN A 28 15.63 -2.53 -5.36
CA GLN A 28 16.04 -3.14 -4.11
C GLN A 28 14.85 -3.28 -3.16
N GLU A 29 14.02 -2.26 -3.08
CA GLU A 29 12.85 -2.30 -2.21
C GLU A 29 11.86 -3.36 -2.68
N LYS A 30 11.67 -3.44 -4.00
CA LYS A 30 10.78 -4.45 -4.55
C LYS A 30 11.27 -5.85 -4.23
N GLU A 31 12.56 -6.06 -4.34
CA GLU A 31 13.14 -7.37 -4.05
C GLU A 31 12.97 -7.74 -2.59
N ALA A 32 13.13 -6.76 -1.71
CA ALA A 32 12.94 -7.01 -0.29
C ALA A 32 11.50 -7.44 0.00
N TYR A 33 10.55 -6.76 -0.62
CA TYR A 33 9.15 -7.12 -0.46
C TYR A 33 8.87 -8.50 -1.05
N GLN A 34 9.52 -8.81 -2.17
CA GLN A 34 9.33 -10.10 -2.81
C GLN A 34 9.77 -11.23 -1.89
N GLU A 35 10.89 -11.07 -1.23
CA GLU A 35 11.37 -12.07 -0.29
C GLU A 35 10.42 -12.21 0.89
N ALA A 36 9.97 -11.09 1.43
CA ALA A 36 9.02 -11.14 2.53
C ALA A 36 7.72 -11.81 2.09
N PHE A 37 7.28 -11.54 0.87
CA PHE A 37 6.07 -12.15 0.32
C PHE A 37 6.19 -13.66 0.25
N ARG A 38 7.36 -14.15 -0.13
CA ARG A 38 7.59 -15.58 -0.23
C ARG A 38 7.48 -16.28 1.12
N LYS A 39 7.84 -15.59 2.19
CA LYS A 39 7.86 -16.18 3.51
C LYS A 39 6.49 -16.23 4.17
N GLN A 40 5.54 -15.49 3.62
CA GLN A 40 4.19 -15.49 4.18
C GLN A 40 3.20 -16.01 3.13
N LYS A 41 2.08 -16.52 3.59
CA LYS A 41 1.05 -17.06 2.69
C LYS A 41 -0.28 -16.36 2.86
N LYS A 42 -0.30 -15.27 3.61
CA LYS A 42 -1.53 -14.55 3.87
C LYS A 42 -2.04 -13.84 2.63
N TYR A 43 -1.15 -13.26 1.85
CA TYR A 43 -1.52 -12.55 0.62
C TYR A 43 -1.23 -13.43 -0.58
N LYS A 44 -2.12 -13.38 -1.56
CA LYS A 44 -1.98 -14.21 -2.76
C LYS A 44 -1.19 -13.54 -3.86
N THR A 45 -1.09 -12.21 -3.83
CA THR A 45 -0.35 -11.48 -4.85
C THR A 45 0.68 -10.58 -4.22
N LEU A 46 1.79 -10.42 -4.92
CA LEU A 46 2.86 -9.56 -4.43
C LEU A 46 2.39 -8.11 -4.35
N ARG A 47 1.64 -7.67 -5.34
CA ARG A 47 1.13 -6.30 -5.36
C ARG A 47 0.27 -6.03 -4.13
N GLY A 48 -0.64 -6.94 -3.81
CA GLY A 48 -1.48 -6.77 -2.65
C GLY A 48 -0.68 -6.72 -1.36
N PHE A 49 0.36 -7.56 -1.27
CA PHE A 49 1.21 -7.57 -0.11
C PHE A 49 1.92 -6.23 0.05
N ILE A 50 2.54 -5.74 -1.02
CA ILE A 50 3.26 -4.47 -0.97
C ILE A 50 2.31 -3.33 -0.62
N PHE A 51 1.15 -3.30 -1.25
CA PHE A 51 0.16 -2.26 -0.97
C PHE A 51 -0.21 -2.26 0.50
N SER A 52 -0.43 -3.43 1.06
CA SER A 52 -0.82 -3.54 2.46
C SER A 52 0.27 -3.00 3.37
N GLN A 53 1.51 -3.33 3.09
CA GLN A 53 2.63 -2.86 3.90
C GLN A 53 2.75 -1.33 3.85
N LEU A 54 2.68 -0.77 2.66
CA LEU A 54 2.77 0.67 2.49
C LEU A 54 1.58 1.39 3.09
N TYR A 55 0.41 0.79 2.99
CA TYR A 55 -0.80 1.37 3.56
C TYR A 55 -0.69 1.45 5.08
N LYS A 56 -0.14 0.41 5.69
CA LYS A 56 0.05 0.40 7.13
C LYS A 56 1.04 1.48 7.55
N ASP A 57 2.11 1.63 6.78
CA ASP A 57 3.10 2.65 7.06
C ASP A 57 2.47 4.03 7.03
N ASN A 58 1.56 4.22 6.08
CA ASN A 58 0.91 5.51 5.92
C ASN A 58 -0.05 5.82 7.04
N THR A 59 -0.44 4.84 7.85
CA THR A 59 -1.38 5.09 8.90
C THR A 59 -0.72 5.62 10.14
N ASN A 60 0.56 5.70 10.15
CA ASN A 60 1.23 6.12 11.35
C ASN A 60 1.36 7.60 11.40
N LEU A 61 0.38 8.32 11.56
CA LEU A 61 0.42 9.79 11.63
C LEU A 61 0.01 10.30 12.97
#